data_dbc66fe4a533bb2d677acea9f0acd9a9
#
_entry.id   dbc66fe4a533bb2d677acea9f0acd9a9
#
_cell.length_a   1.000
_cell.length_b   1.000
_cell.length_c   1.000
_cell.angle_alpha   90.00
_cell.angle_beta   90.00
_cell.angle_gamma   90.00
#
_symmetry.space_group_name_H-M   'P 1'
#
loop_
_entity.id
_entity.type
_entity.pdbx_description
1 polymer ?
#
loop_
_entity_poly.entity_id
_entity_poly.type
_entity_poly.pdbx_seq_one_letter_code
_entity_poly.pdbx_strand_id
1 'polypeptide(L)'
;MSNEPNGFAKYLVIFVDILGSQNRVDFQETYKINKIFHEELERNKQNDMMHTVYFRKIYTFSDCAYIFYGFKDGISDERKDEGELFKVALCNCEPIFLRFIKERILFRGGISYGDAYVDPSKSMFFGDAVNKAYKMESEIAIHPRIVIDDYIAEAVLENISSVKYKIVAKNPEYCLLYTSPSPRDTERSR
;
A
#
# COMPACT_ATOMS: atom_id res chain seq x y z
N MET A 1 -10.20 21.17 -26.29
CA MET A 1 -8.74 20.98 -26.23
C MET A 1 -8.53 19.82 -25.28
N SER A 2 -8.12 18.66 -25.78
CA SER A 2 -7.74 17.51 -24.96
C SER A 2 -6.43 17.87 -24.24
N ASN A 3 -6.51 18.09 -22.92
CA ASN A 3 -5.29 18.18 -22.12
C ASN A 3 -4.63 16.81 -22.19
N GLU A 4 -3.63 16.66 -23.03
CA GLU A 4 -2.74 15.52 -22.96
C GLU A 4 -2.03 15.56 -21.60
N PRO A 5 -1.84 14.40 -20.96
CA PRO A 5 -1.21 14.34 -19.66
C PRO A 5 0.25 14.83 -19.73
N ASN A 6 0.64 15.68 -18.79
CA ASN A 6 1.95 16.34 -18.77
C ASN A 6 3.13 15.44 -18.35
N GLY A 7 2.95 14.13 -18.19
CA GLY A 7 4.02 13.20 -17.85
C GLY A 7 3.81 12.46 -16.53
N PHE A 8 4.90 11.97 -15.96
CA PHE A 8 4.89 11.26 -14.68
C PHE A 8 4.83 12.23 -13.50
N ALA A 9 4.21 11.76 -12.42
CA ALA A 9 4.28 12.40 -11.10
C ALA A 9 4.74 11.39 -10.05
N LYS A 10 5.10 11.88 -8.86
CA LYS A 10 5.55 11.01 -7.76
C LYS A 10 4.35 10.45 -7.01
N TYR A 11 4.31 9.12 -6.89
CA TYR A 11 3.31 8.39 -6.13
C TYR A 11 3.95 7.36 -5.22
N LEU A 12 3.38 7.20 -4.02
CA LEU A 12 3.54 5.98 -3.27
C LEU A 12 2.55 4.96 -3.82
N VAL A 13 3.05 3.80 -4.20
CA VAL A 13 2.30 2.71 -4.81
C VAL A 13 2.37 1.50 -3.91
N ILE A 14 1.22 0.96 -3.55
CA ILE A 14 1.09 -0.27 -2.79
C ILE A 14 0.46 -1.30 -3.71
N PHE A 15 1.13 -2.41 -3.94
CA PHE A 15 0.57 -3.58 -4.59
C PHE A 15 0.32 -4.66 -3.55
N VAL A 16 -0.88 -5.23 -3.56
CA VAL A 16 -1.29 -6.31 -2.66
C VAL A 16 -1.89 -7.44 -3.47
N ASP A 17 -1.42 -8.66 -3.21
CA ASP A 17 -1.89 -9.90 -3.82
C ASP A 17 -2.36 -10.89 -2.75
N ILE A 18 -3.50 -11.53 -2.99
CA ILE A 18 -4.08 -12.51 -2.08
C ILE A 18 -3.51 -13.89 -2.38
N LEU A 19 -2.88 -14.50 -1.39
CA LEU A 19 -2.27 -15.80 -1.56
C LEU A 19 -3.31 -16.94 -1.63
N GLY A 20 -3.05 -17.88 -2.53
CA GLY A 20 -3.85 -19.10 -2.67
C GLY A 20 -5.19 -18.90 -3.38
N SER A 21 -5.42 -17.78 -4.03
CA SER A 21 -6.64 -17.48 -4.77
C SER A 21 -6.94 -18.48 -5.88
N GLN A 22 -5.91 -18.97 -6.59
CA GLN A 22 -6.05 -19.97 -7.66
C GLN A 22 -6.65 -21.31 -7.19
N ASN A 23 -6.52 -21.63 -5.91
CA ASN A 23 -7.07 -22.84 -5.30
C ASN A 23 -8.43 -22.60 -4.63
N ARG A 24 -8.94 -21.39 -4.66
CA ARG A 24 -10.23 -21.01 -4.07
C ARG A 24 -11.32 -21.12 -5.12
N VAL A 25 -12.03 -22.23 -5.10
CA VAL A 25 -13.17 -22.47 -6.01
C VAL A 25 -14.52 -22.10 -5.38
N ASP A 26 -14.53 -21.84 -4.07
CA ASP A 26 -15.75 -21.45 -3.37
C ASP A 26 -16.11 -20.00 -3.64
N PHE A 27 -17.35 -19.79 -4.09
CA PHE A 27 -17.86 -18.45 -4.43
C PHE A 27 -17.88 -17.52 -3.22
N GLN A 28 -18.26 -18.02 -2.04
CA GLN A 28 -18.42 -17.17 -0.85
C GLN A 28 -17.07 -16.67 -0.35
N GLU A 29 -16.02 -17.51 -0.41
CA GLU A 29 -14.66 -17.08 -0.05
C GLU A 29 -14.13 -16.04 -1.03
N THR A 30 -14.27 -16.27 -2.33
CA THR A 30 -13.84 -15.32 -3.37
C THR A 30 -14.63 -14.01 -3.29
N TYR A 31 -15.94 -14.08 -3.09
CA TYR A 31 -16.79 -12.92 -2.91
C TYR A 31 -16.37 -12.09 -1.69
N LYS A 32 -16.05 -12.74 -0.57
CA LYS A 32 -15.62 -12.09 0.67
C LYS A 32 -14.34 -11.27 0.48
N ILE A 33 -13.35 -11.82 -0.23
CA ILE A 33 -12.10 -11.13 -0.55
C ILE A 33 -12.37 -9.87 -1.37
N ASN A 34 -13.11 -10.04 -2.47
CA ASN A 34 -13.45 -8.93 -3.35
C ASN A 34 -14.29 -7.87 -2.62
N LYS A 35 -15.19 -8.29 -1.74
CA LYS A 35 -15.99 -7.39 -0.91
C LYS A 35 -15.13 -6.50 -0.01
N ILE A 36 -14.05 -7.03 0.57
CA ILE A 36 -13.14 -6.23 1.41
C ILE A 36 -12.51 -5.10 0.58
N PHE A 37 -12.00 -5.40 -0.61
CA PHE A 37 -11.45 -4.37 -1.50
C PHE A 37 -12.50 -3.34 -1.94
N HIS A 38 -13.70 -3.80 -2.32
CA HIS A 38 -14.78 -2.92 -2.77
C HIS A 38 -15.30 -2.01 -1.67
N GLU A 39 -15.49 -2.49 -0.46
CA GLU A 39 -15.90 -1.68 0.68
C GLU A 39 -14.88 -0.61 1.00
N GLU A 40 -13.60 -0.92 0.87
CA GLU A 40 -12.53 0.06 1.07
C GLU A 40 -12.48 1.11 -0.05
N LEU A 41 -12.77 0.70 -1.27
CA LEU A 41 -12.91 1.61 -2.41
C LEU A 41 -14.09 2.57 -2.23
N GLU A 42 -15.25 2.10 -1.76
CA GLU A 42 -16.40 2.95 -1.46
C GLU A 42 -16.12 3.91 -0.30
N ARG A 43 -15.49 3.43 0.77
CA ARG A 43 -15.05 4.29 1.88
C ARG A 43 -14.08 5.38 1.40
N ASN A 44 -13.20 5.07 0.47
CA ASN A 44 -12.29 6.04 -0.11
C ASN A 44 -13.03 7.16 -0.87
N LYS A 45 -14.04 6.81 -1.67
CA LYS A 45 -14.87 7.80 -2.37
C LYS A 45 -15.61 8.73 -1.41
N GLN A 46 -16.12 8.19 -0.29
CA GLN A 46 -16.85 8.96 0.71
C GLN A 46 -15.95 9.89 1.54
N ASN A 47 -14.69 9.51 1.72
CA ASN A 47 -13.72 10.20 2.57
C ASN A 47 -12.75 11.10 1.79
N ASP A 48 -13.00 11.36 0.51
CA ASP A 48 -12.19 12.32 -0.25
C ASP A 48 -12.48 13.75 0.19
N MET A 49 -11.88 14.11 1.32
CA MET A 49 -12.08 15.41 1.96
C MET A 49 -11.44 16.52 1.13
N MET A 50 -12.20 17.56 0.80
CA MET A 50 -11.74 18.72 0.04
C MET A 50 -10.50 19.41 0.66
N HIS A 51 -10.33 19.30 1.98
CA HIS A 51 -9.25 19.97 2.72
C HIS A 51 -7.96 19.17 2.84
N THR A 52 -7.94 17.90 2.42
CA THR A 52 -6.71 17.10 2.45
C THR A 52 -5.86 17.41 1.23
N VAL A 53 -4.55 17.49 1.43
CA VAL A 53 -3.57 17.67 0.34
C VAL A 53 -3.28 16.37 -0.41
N TYR A 54 -3.70 15.25 0.15
CA TYR A 54 -3.40 13.93 -0.37
C TYR A 54 -4.51 13.42 -1.28
N PHE A 55 -4.08 12.76 -2.32
CA PHE A 55 -4.89 11.98 -3.24
C PHE A 55 -4.72 10.50 -2.89
N ARG A 56 -5.82 9.74 -2.94
CA ARG A 56 -5.82 8.29 -2.80
C ARG A 56 -6.68 7.66 -3.88
N LYS A 57 -6.17 6.60 -4.51
CA LYS A 57 -6.94 5.81 -5.47
C LYS A 57 -6.65 4.32 -5.30
N ILE A 58 -7.69 3.51 -5.43
CA ILE A 58 -7.59 2.05 -5.37
C ILE A 58 -8.09 1.49 -6.70
N TYR A 59 -7.30 0.59 -7.28
CA TYR A 59 -7.67 -0.22 -8.43
C TYR A 59 -7.60 -1.68 -8.01
N THR A 60 -8.71 -2.39 -8.19
CA THR A 60 -8.80 -3.81 -7.89
C THR A 60 -8.87 -4.61 -9.17
N PHE A 61 -8.18 -5.73 -9.20
CA PHE A 61 -8.23 -6.66 -10.31
C PHE A 61 -8.19 -8.09 -9.77
N SER A 62 -9.30 -8.82 -9.90
CA SER A 62 -9.45 -10.17 -9.36
C SER A 62 -9.13 -10.20 -7.85
N ASP A 63 -8.04 -10.79 -7.47
CA ASP A 63 -7.54 -11.02 -6.12
C ASP A 63 -6.40 -10.10 -5.72
N CYS A 64 -6.10 -9.09 -6.53
CA CYS A 64 -5.07 -8.11 -6.23
C CYS A 64 -5.59 -6.67 -6.27
N ALA A 65 -4.83 -5.77 -5.68
CA ALA A 65 -5.13 -4.33 -5.70
C ALA A 65 -3.86 -3.49 -5.82
N TYR A 66 -3.97 -2.40 -6.58
CA TYR A 66 -3.04 -1.28 -6.54
C TYR A 66 -3.66 -0.12 -5.77
N ILE A 67 -2.94 0.42 -4.81
CA ILE A 67 -3.36 1.58 -4.04
C ILE A 67 -2.31 2.68 -4.25
N PHE A 68 -2.78 3.83 -4.71
CA PHE A 68 -1.94 4.99 -5.00
C PHE A 68 -2.19 6.08 -3.97
N TYR A 69 -1.10 6.67 -3.49
CA TYR A 69 -1.11 7.91 -2.73
C TYR A 69 -0.20 8.92 -3.39
N GLY A 70 -0.68 10.16 -3.51
CA GLY A 70 0.06 11.27 -4.08
C GLY A 70 -0.47 12.58 -3.56
N PHE A 71 0.03 13.67 -4.09
CA PHE A 71 -0.51 15.00 -3.80
C PHE A 71 -1.58 15.37 -4.83
N LYS A 72 -2.61 16.09 -4.38
CA LYS A 72 -3.64 16.63 -5.27
C LYS A 72 -3.06 17.69 -6.18
N ASP A 73 -3.66 17.87 -7.35
CA ASP A 73 -3.30 18.93 -8.30
C ASP A 73 -3.45 20.30 -7.66
N GLY A 74 -2.56 21.22 -8.02
CA GLY A 74 -2.58 22.60 -7.52
C GLY A 74 -2.03 22.81 -6.11
N ILE A 75 -1.52 21.76 -5.44
CA ILE A 75 -0.80 21.91 -4.17
C ILE A 75 0.60 22.47 -4.44
N SER A 76 0.95 23.56 -3.76
CA SER A 76 2.29 24.15 -3.83
C SER A 76 3.36 23.21 -3.26
N ASP A 77 4.57 23.26 -3.82
CA ASP A 77 5.66 22.36 -3.43
C ASP A 77 6.06 22.49 -1.95
N GLU A 78 5.91 23.69 -1.38
CA GLU A 78 6.13 23.95 0.06
C GLU A 78 5.21 23.16 0.99
N ARG A 79 4.07 22.69 0.48
CA ARG A 79 3.07 21.90 1.22
C ARG A 79 3.15 20.40 0.92
N LYS A 80 4.09 19.98 0.08
CA LYS A 80 4.31 18.60 -0.28
C LYS A 80 5.35 17.98 0.64
N ASP A 81 4.89 17.34 1.71
CA ASP A 81 5.72 16.60 2.65
C ASP A 81 5.60 15.09 2.36
N GLU A 82 6.65 14.49 1.81
CA GLU A 82 6.68 13.09 1.45
C GLU A 82 6.64 12.18 2.70
N GLY A 83 7.29 12.57 3.78
CA GLY A 83 7.28 11.82 5.03
C GLY A 83 5.87 11.73 5.63
N GLU A 84 5.13 12.82 5.61
CA GLU A 84 3.73 12.83 6.01
C GLU A 84 2.84 12.02 5.04
N LEU A 85 3.07 12.12 3.73
CA LEU A 85 2.38 11.28 2.74
C LEU A 85 2.56 9.80 3.04
N PHE A 86 3.79 9.37 3.34
CA PHE A 86 4.10 7.97 3.65
C PHE A 86 3.42 7.51 4.93
N LYS A 87 3.47 8.30 5.99
CA LYS A 87 2.77 8.00 7.25
C LYS A 87 1.26 7.85 7.03
N VAL A 88 0.65 8.80 6.33
CA VAL A 88 -0.79 8.76 6.03
C VAL A 88 -1.14 7.53 5.20
N ALA A 89 -0.34 7.19 4.19
CA ALA A 89 -0.56 6.01 3.36
C ALA A 89 -0.51 4.71 4.18
N LEU A 90 0.52 4.55 5.01
CA LEU A 90 0.71 3.36 5.83
C LEU A 90 -0.41 3.21 6.88
N CYS A 91 -0.76 4.29 7.58
CA CYS A 91 -1.86 4.29 8.56
C CYS A 91 -3.21 3.97 7.91
N ASN A 92 -3.47 4.46 6.71
CA ASN A 92 -4.72 4.18 6.01
C ASN A 92 -4.81 2.77 5.43
N CYS A 93 -3.69 2.08 5.22
CA CYS A 93 -3.68 0.70 4.75
C CYS A 93 -3.78 -0.33 5.87
N GLU A 94 -3.41 0.03 7.09
CA GLU A 94 -3.48 -0.87 8.25
C GLU A 94 -4.88 -1.51 8.44
N PRO A 95 -6.00 -0.78 8.39
CA PRO A 95 -7.32 -1.37 8.54
C PRO A 95 -7.64 -2.43 7.48
N ILE A 96 -7.18 -2.27 6.24
CA ILE A 96 -7.37 -3.25 5.17
C ILE A 96 -6.62 -4.54 5.52
N PHE A 97 -5.36 -4.42 5.89
CA PHE A 97 -4.52 -5.57 6.24
C PHE A 97 -5.05 -6.29 7.47
N LEU A 98 -5.49 -5.56 8.50
CA LEU A 98 -6.10 -6.15 9.68
C LEU A 98 -7.40 -6.88 9.37
N ARG A 99 -8.21 -6.41 8.42
CA ARG A 99 -9.41 -7.13 7.96
C ARG A 99 -9.03 -8.46 7.31
N PHE A 100 -8.04 -8.49 6.41
CA PHE A 100 -7.59 -9.74 5.81
C PHE A 100 -7.11 -10.73 6.88
N ILE A 101 -6.31 -10.28 7.85
CA ILE A 101 -5.81 -11.13 8.95
C ILE A 101 -6.97 -11.68 9.79
N LYS A 102 -7.94 -10.85 10.17
CA LYS A 102 -9.14 -11.27 10.94
C LYS A 102 -9.94 -12.34 10.20
N GLU A 103 -10.01 -12.23 8.88
CA GLU A 103 -10.71 -13.18 8.02
C GLU A 103 -9.84 -14.38 7.61
N ARG A 104 -8.64 -14.51 8.18
CA ARG A 104 -7.65 -15.56 7.88
C ARG A 104 -7.25 -15.61 6.40
N ILE A 105 -7.27 -14.46 5.75
CA ILE A 105 -6.84 -14.31 4.36
C ILE A 105 -5.38 -13.93 4.38
N LEU A 106 -4.53 -14.77 3.81
CA LEU A 106 -3.11 -14.47 3.64
C LEU A 106 -2.91 -13.62 2.41
N PHE A 107 -2.02 -12.65 2.51
CA PHE A 107 -1.68 -11.75 1.43
C PHE A 107 -0.19 -11.42 1.48
N ARG A 108 0.31 -10.91 0.37
CA ARG A 108 1.66 -10.37 0.26
C ARG A 108 1.60 -9.06 -0.55
N GLY A 109 2.67 -8.29 -0.54
CA GLY A 109 2.68 -7.04 -1.28
C GLY A 109 4.00 -6.32 -1.26
N GLY A 110 4.07 -5.27 -2.09
CA GLY A 110 5.19 -4.35 -2.18
C GLY A 110 4.73 -2.91 -2.07
N ILE A 111 5.51 -2.08 -1.40
CA ILE A 111 5.28 -0.64 -1.28
C ILE A 111 6.50 0.10 -1.83
N SER A 112 6.29 0.89 -2.87
CA SER A 112 7.33 1.67 -3.54
C SER A 112 6.95 3.14 -3.64
N TYR A 113 7.94 3.98 -3.90
CA TYR A 113 7.73 5.39 -4.21
C TYR A 113 8.53 5.77 -5.45
N GLY A 114 7.95 6.56 -6.33
CA GLY A 114 8.62 6.99 -7.55
C GLY A 114 7.67 7.49 -8.63
N ASP A 115 8.19 7.53 -9.85
CA ASP A 115 7.46 8.02 -11.00
C ASP A 115 6.36 7.07 -11.45
N ALA A 116 5.13 7.59 -11.52
CA ALA A 116 3.99 6.90 -12.09
C ALA A 116 3.04 7.89 -12.76
N TYR A 117 2.26 7.37 -13.69
CA TYR A 117 1.10 8.04 -14.27
C TYR A 117 -0.15 7.37 -13.73
N VAL A 118 -1.11 8.17 -13.28
CA VAL A 118 -2.39 7.68 -12.75
C VAL A 118 -3.53 8.54 -13.30
N ASP A 119 -4.38 7.94 -14.13
CA ASP A 119 -5.60 8.56 -14.64
C ASP A 119 -6.83 7.86 -14.05
N PRO A 120 -7.48 8.45 -13.03
CA PRO A 120 -8.66 7.85 -12.41
C PRO A 120 -9.86 7.72 -13.34
N SER A 121 -9.97 8.59 -14.35
CA SER A 121 -11.10 8.63 -15.26
C SER A 121 -11.07 7.46 -16.25
N LYS A 122 -9.88 7.01 -16.62
CA LYS A 122 -9.65 5.91 -17.57
C LYS A 122 -9.26 4.60 -16.91
N SER A 123 -9.15 4.57 -15.57
CA SER A 123 -8.61 3.44 -14.81
C SER A 123 -7.24 3.00 -15.34
N MET A 124 -6.41 3.96 -15.75
CA MET A 124 -5.11 3.73 -16.36
C MET A 124 -4.01 4.16 -15.42
N PHE A 125 -3.02 3.28 -15.24
CA PHE A 125 -1.83 3.59 -14.44
C PHE A 125 -0.63 2.78 -14.94
N PHE A 126 0.55 3.39 -14.88
CA PHE A 126 1.82 2.76 -15.25
C PHE A 126 2.99 3.61 -14.73
N GLY A 127 4.20 3.05 -14.77
CA GLY A 127 5.43 3.74 -14.40
C GLY A 127 6.34 2.90 -13.51
N ASP A 128 7.51 3.46 -13.18
CA ASP A 128 8.54 2.72 -12.46
C ASP A 128 8.11 2.31 -11.05
N ALA A 129 7.40 3.18 -10.34
CA ALA A 129 6.88 2.85 -9.01
C ALA A 129 5.88 1.67 -9.07
N VAL A 130 5.03 1.61 -10.10
CA VAL A 130 4.08 0.51 -10.30
C VAL A 130 4.83 -0.81 -10.50
N ASN A 131 5.83 -0.80 -11.41
CA ASN A 131 6.63 -1.97 -11.70
C ASN A 131 7.46 -2.42 -10.49
N LYS A 132 8.02 -1.46 -9.73
CA LYS A 132 8.81 -1.74 -8.53
C LYS A 132 7.94 -2.38 -7.44
N ALA A 133 6.74 -1.86 -7.16
CA ALA A 133 5.82 -2.44 -6.18
C ALA A 133 5.47 -3.90 -6.53
N TYR A 134 5.17 -4.17 -7.80
CA TYR A 134 4.91 -5.52 -8.29
C TYR A 134 6.13 -6.45 -8.13
N LYS A 135 7.33 -6.00 -8.51
CA LYS A 135 8.56 -6.80 -8.36
C LYS A 135 8.86 -7.11 -6.91
N MET A 136 8.67 -6.16 -6.00
CA MET A 136 8.86 -6.38 -4.57
C MET A 136 7.91 -7.44 -4.03
N GLU A 137 6.67 -7.47 -4.50
CA GLU A 137 5.71 -8.51 -4.17
C GLU A 137 6.14 -9.86 -4.75
N SER A 138 6.39 -9.95 -6.05
CA SER A 138 6.60 -11.22 -6.76
C SER A 138 7.97 -11.84 -6.51
N GLU A 139 9.02 -11.03 -6.34
CA GLU A 139 10.41 -11.51 -6.23
C GLU A 139 10.92 -11.54 -4.79
N ILE A 140 10.42 -10.65 -3.91
CA ILE A 140 10.94 -10.49 -2.54
C ILE A 140 9.95 -10.98 -1.49
N ALA A 141 8.66 -10.68 -1.63
CA ALA A 141 7.63 -11.10 -0.69
C ALA A 141 7.22 -12.57 -0.91
N ILE A 142 8.18 -13.49 -0.84
CA ILE A 142 7.95 -14.93 -1.06
C ILE A 142 6.95 -15.54 -0.06
N HIS A 143 6.91 -14.99 1.16
CA HIS A 143 6.01 -15.40 2.24
C HIS A 143 4.93 -14.33 2.47
N PRO A 144 3.83 -14.64 3.23
CA PRO A 144 2.82 -13.64 3.60
C PRO A 144 3.45 -12.45 4.33
N ARG A 145 3.68 -11.34 3.64
CA ARG A 145 4.26 -10.11 4.17
C ARG A 145 4.10 -8.95 3.19
N ILE A 146 4.24 -7.75 3.72
CA ILE A 146 4.38 -6.53 2.92
C ILE A 146 5.85 -6.08 3.00
N VAL A 147 6.48 -5.93 1.85
CA VAL A 147 7.83 -5.38 1.70
C VAL A 147 7.73 -3.90 1.36
N ILE A 148 8.53 -3.08 2.02
CA ILE A 148 8.54 -1.64 1.80
C ILE A 148 9.91 -1.19 1.29
N ASP A 149 9.90 -0.21 0.39
CA ASP A 149 11.12 0.44 -0.10
C ASP A 149 11.91 1.09 1.04
N ASP A 150 13.23 0.94 1.04
CA ASP A 150 14.12 1.49 2.07
C ASP A 150 13.95 3.00 2.23
N TYR A 151 13.80 3.74 1.13
CA TYR A 151 13.57 5.18 1.17
C TYR A 151 12.31 5.57 1.97
N ILE A 152 11.20 4.86 1.74
CA ILE A 152 9.96 5.07 2.50
C ILE A 152 10.18 4.72 3.98
N ALA A 153 10.82 3.59 4.23
CA ALA A 153 11.04 3.09 5.59
C ALA A 153 11.91 4.05 6.41
N GLU A 154 12.99 4.56 5.84
CA GLU A 154 13.88 5.52 6.49
C GLU A 154 13.15 6.82 6.81
N ALA A 155 12.42 7.40 5.83
CA ALA A 155 11.66 8.61 6.03
C ALA A 155 10.58 8.48 7.13
N VAL A 156 9.91 7.32 7.21
CA VAL A 156 8.91 7.06 8.25
C VAL A 156 9.55 6.84 9.60
N LEU A 157 10.66 6.10 9.70
CA LEU A 157 11.36 5.83 10.96
C LEU A 157 11.95 7.09 11.59
N GLU A 158 12.51 7.99 10.80
CA GLU A 158 13.00 9.30 11.28
C GLU A 158 11.90 10.14 11.91
N ASN A 159 10.70 10.07 11.37
CA ASN A 159 9.53 10.81 11.85
C ASN A 159 8.77 10.15 13.01
N ILE A 160 8.96 8.85 13.26
CA ILE A 160 8.21 8.08 14.29
C ILE A 160 8.96 7.99 15.63
N SER A 161 10.06 8.68 15.83
CA SER A 161 10.82 8.64 17.10
C SER A 161 10.00 8.90 18.37
N SER A 162 8.77 9.38 18.24
CA SER A 162 7.83 9.68 19.34
C SER A 162 6.64 8.70 19.46
N VAL A 163 6.45 7.74 18.54
CA VAL A 163 5.25 6.88 18.53
C VAL A 163 5.54 5.53 19.19
N LYS A 164 4.66 5.12 20.12
CA LYS A 164 4.76 3.87 20.91
C LYS A 164 4.72 2.57 20.08
N TYR A 165 4.39 2.60 18.82
CA TYR A 165 4.22 1.41 17.97
C TYR A 165 5.24 1.42 16.85
N LYS A 166 6.06 0.37 16.76
CA LYS A 166 6.91 0.13 15.59
C LYS A 166 6.02 -0.39 14.45
N ILE A 167 5.64 0.49 13.56
CA ILE A 167 4.90 0.13 12.34
C ILE A 167 5.85 -0.55 11.33
N VAL A 168 7.14 -0.22 11.40
CA VAL A 168 8.17 -0.73 10.49
C VAL A 168 9.27 -1.39 11.31
N ALA A 169 9.61 -2.62 10.98
CA ALA A 169 10.78 -3.31 11.50
C ALA A 169 11.82 -3.43 10.38
N LYS A 170 13.03 -2.90 10.59
CA LYS A 170 14.13 -3.00 9.63
C LYS A 170 14.77 -4.38 9.74
N ASN A 171 14.76 -5.14 8.64
CA ASN A 171 15.56 -6.34 8.46
C ASN A 171 16.85 -5.94 7.74
N PRO A 172 18.03 -6.59 7.98
CA PRO A 172 19.29 -6.29 7.29
C PRO A 172 19.20 -6.31 5.76
N GLU A 173 18.26 -7.07 5.20
CA GLU A 173 18.10 -7.20 3.74
C GLU A 173 16.88 -6.44 3.20
N TYR A 174 15.81 -6.27 3.99
CA TYR A 174 14.56 -5.66 3.55
C TYR A 174 13.82 -5.00 4.70
N CYS A 175 13.14 -3.88 4.44
CA CYS A 175 12.16 -3.33 5.36
C CYS A 175 10.84 -4.08 5.27
N LEU A 176 10.32 -4.52 6.40
CA LEU A 176 9.03 -5.19 6.51
C LEU A 176 8.02 -4.28 7.20
N LEU A 177 6.89 -4.07 6.55
CA LEU A 177 5.73 -3.51 7.22
C LEU A 177 5.04 -4.66 7.97
N TYR A 178 5.00 -4.56 9.30
CA TYR A 178 4.33 -5.51 10.16
C TYR A 178 4.99 -6.89 10.29
N THR A 179 5.83 -7.01 11.29
CA THR A 179 6.09 -8.28 11.95
C THR A 179 5.56 -8.21 13.38
N SER A 180 4.39 -8.77 13.64
CA SER A 180 4.10 -9.23 14.99
C SER A 180 5.16 -10.30 15.32
N PRO A 181 5.91 -10.19 16.43
CA PRO A 181 6.84 -11.26 16.80
C PRO A 181 6.03 -12.55 16.92
N SER A 182 6.44 -13.56 16.17
CA SER A 182 5.89 -14.91 16.33
C SER A 182 6.09 -15.34 17.79
N PRO A 183 5.16 -16.07 18.39
CA PRO A 183 5.38 -16.67 19.71
C PRO A 183 6.70 -17.45 19.83
N ARG A 184 7.21 -17.98 18.70
CA ARG A 184 8.52 -18.65 18.62
C ARG A 184 9.73 -17.72 18.72
N ASP A 185 9.59 -16.44 18.40
CA ASP A 185 10.69 -15.47 18.46
C ASP A 185 10.92 -14.97 19.90
N THR A 186 9.89 -15.04 20.74
CA THR A 186 9.98 -14.73 22.17
C THR A 186 10.62 -15.85 23.01
N GLU A 187 10.62 -17.08 22.52
CA GLU A 187 11.25 -18.24 23.21
C GLU A 187 12.76 -18.34 22.96
N ARG A 188 13.28 -17.75 21.88
CA ARG A 188 14.73 -17.74 21.56
C ARG A 188 15.53 -16.64 22.29
N SER A 189 14.86 -15.75 23.00
CA SER A 189 15.47 -14.63 23.73
C SER A 189 15.55 -14.86 25.24
N ARG A 190 15.39 -16.11 25.70
CA ARG A 190 15.59 -16.53 27.11
C ARG A 190 16.70 -17.52 27.24
#